data_cf0d22293cf772f1e166a5c5b88d4c5b
#
_entry.id   cf0d22293cf772f1e166a5c5b88d4c5b
#
_cell.length_a   1.000
_cell.length_b   1.000
_cell.length_c   1.000
_cell.angle_alpha   90.00
_cell.angle_beta   90.00
_cell.angle_gamma   90.00
#
_symmetry.space_group_name_H-M   'P 1'
#
loop_
_entity.id
_entity.type
_entity.pdbx_description
1 polymer ?
#
loop_
_entity_poly.entity_id
_entity_poly.type
_entity_poly.pdbx_seq_one_letter_code
_entity_poly.pdbx_strand_id
1 'polypeptide(L)'
;MGMNLTSLLKIPLFRGVDEPELGRIFAELKVKETHFRKGEVLAMQDEPANRLIILLTGSVKGEMADPSGRITKVEDIEAPSPLAILFLFGGSNRFPVQATAREEGTAIVIPKQSVLRMLSMNETILKNYLDISADFASRLSRKLHFMSFRTIRQKLAVYLVGLSKAQGSDTVTFDQPKSALAEYFGVARPSFEREITAMQNDGLISADRKAVTIRRRQELIKLIDAR
;
A
#
# COMPACT_ATOMS: atom_id res chain seq x y z
N MET A 1 -18.41 27.13 5.74
CA MET A 1 -17.89 26.13 6.68
C MET A 1 -16.41 25.96 6.35
N GLY A 2 -15.49 26.18 7.31
CA GLY A 2 -14.07 26.08 7.02
C GLY A 2 -13.66 24.61 6.85
N MET A 3 -12.75 24.35 5.92
CA MET A 3 -12.16 23.01 5.69
C MET A 3 -11.57 22.48 6.99
N ASN A 4 -11.87 21.23 7.34
CA ASN A 4 -11.31 20.60 8.54
C ASN A 4 -9.86 20.16 8.27
N LEU A 5 -8.89 21.06 8.57
CA LEU A 5 -7.47 20.80 8.35
C LEU A 5 -6.91 19.77 9.34
N THR A 6 -7.48 19.65 10.53
CA THR A 6 -7.00 18.71 11.58
C THR A 6 -7.01 17.25 11.09
N SER A 7 -7.99 16.85 10.27
CA SER A 7 -8.04 15.51 9.70
C SER A 7 -6.93 15.27 8.68
N LEU A 8 -6.53 16.30 7.93
CA LEU A 8 -5.46 16.23 6.94
C LEU A 8 -4.08 16.01 7.56
N LEU A 9 -3.84 16.55 8.77
CA LEU A 9 -2.58 16.37 9.49
C LEU A 9 -2.30 14.91 9.87
N LYS A 10 -3.32 14.05 9.82
CA LYS A 10 -3.18 12.59 10.03
C LYS A 10 -2.65 11.87 8.80
N ILE A 11 -2.73 12.49 7.62
CA ILE A 11 -2.24 11.92 6.36
C ILE A 11 -0.71 11.98 6.36
N PRO A 12 -0.01 10.91 5.96
CA PRO A 12 1.46 10.89 5.92
C PRO A 12 2.08 12.09 5.19
N LEU A 13 1.43 12.59 4.12
CA LEU A 13 1.89 13.74 3.36
C LEU A 13 2.04 15.01 4.21
N PHE A 14 1.16 15.21 5.20
CA PHE A 14 1.15 16.43 6.03
C PHE A 14 1.66 16.21 7.45
N ARG A 15 2.26 15.05 7.72
CA ARG A 15 2.80 14.74 9.04
C ARG A 15 3.91 15.74 9.42
N GLY A 16 3.80 16.32 10.62
CA GLY A 16 4.77 17.29 11.14
C GLY A 16 4.62 18.71 10.61
N VAL A 17 3.57 18.97 9.80
CA VAL A 17 3.18 20.33 9.40
C VAL A 17 2.19 20.85 10.42
N ASP A 18 2.30 22.11 10.83
CA ASP A 18 1.32 22.72 11.71
C ASP A 18 0.07 23.18 10.94
N GLU A 19 -1.06 23.26 11.65
CA GLU A 19 -2.35 23.60 11.03
C GLU A 19 -2.39 25.02 10.45
N PRO A 20 -1.83 26.06 11.10
CA PRO A 20 -1.75 27.41 10.53
C PRO A 20 -0.97 27.46 9.22
N GLU A 21 0.16 26.76 9.15
CA GLU A 21 0.99 26.71 7.95
C GLU A 21 0.27 25.99 6.80
N LEU A 22 -0.35 24.85 7.06
CA LEU A 22 -1.15 24.14 6.06
C LEU A 22 -2.32 25.01 5.57
N GLY A 23 -2.98 25.72 6.49
CA GLY A 23 -4.06 26.66 6.16
C GLY A 23 -3.59 27.80 5.25
N ARG A 24 -2.41 28.37 5.53
CA ARG A 24 -1.79 29.41 4.70
C ARG A 24 -1.50 28.89 3.28
N ILE A 25 -0.87 27.71 3.17
CA ILE A 25 -0.57 27.08 1.89
C ILE A 25 -1.85 26.84 1.08
N PHE A 26 -2.87 26.28 1.70
CA PHE A 26 -4.14 25.98 1.02
C PHE A 26 -4.89 27.25 0.59
N ALA A 27 -4.84 28.31 1.38
CA ALA A 27 -5.42 29.60 1.02
C ALA A 27 -4.71 30.20 -0.21
N GLU A 28 -3.37 30.16 -0.25
CA GLU A 28 -2.59 30.63 -1.38
C GLU A 28 -2.84 29.84 -2.66
N LEU A 29 -2.98 28.51 -2.56
CA LEU A 29 -3.29 27.63 -3.67
C LEU A 29 -4.76 27.61 -4.06
N LYS A 30 -5.62 28.35 -3.32
CA LYS A 30 -7.07 28.38 -3.52
C LYS A 30 -7.69 26.98 -3.54
N VAL A 31 -7.23 26.11 -2.66
CA VAL A 31 -7.73 24.75 -2.52
C VAL A 31 -9.20 24.78 -2.09
N LYS A 32 -10.04 24.01 -2.76
CA LYS A 32 -11.49 23.94 -2.49
C LYS A 32 -11.90 22.53 -2.13
N GLU A 33 -12.87 22.45 -1.23
CA GLU A 33 -13.59 21.23 -0.93
C GLU A 33 -14.70 21.00 -1.96
N THR A 34 -14.87 19.75 -2.38
CA THR A 34 -15.92 19.28 -3.28
C THR A 34 -16.68 18.14 -2.63
N HIS A 35 -17.97 18.04 -2.93
CA HIS A 35 -18.82 16.94 -2.50
C HIS A 35 -18.91 15.90 -3.61
N PHE A 36 -19.01 14.62 -3.24
CA PHE A 36 -19.30 13.53 -4.16
C PHE A 36 -20.43 12.65 -3.60
N ARG A 37 -21.16 12.02 -4.49
CA ARG A 37 -22.30 11.13 -4.16
C ARG A 37 -21.86 9.67 -4.27
N LYS A 38 -22.60 8.79 -3.59
CA LYS A 38 -22.46 7.34 -3.77
C LYS A 38 -22.57 6.96 -5.24
N GLY A 39 -21.66 6.14 -5.73
CA GLY A 39 -21.56 5.68 -7.11
C GLY A 39 -20.87 6.66 -8.07
N GLU A 40 -20.49 7.84 -7.62
CA GLU A 40 -19.76 8.79 -8.44
C GLU A 40 -18.32 8.31 -8.68
N VAL A 41 -17.84 8.47 -9.92
CA VAL A 41 -16.46 8.13 -10.31
C VAL A 41 -15.58 9.35 -10.12
N LEU A 42 -14.66 9.29 -9.17
CA LEU A 42 -13.72 10.37 -8.86
C LEU A 42 -12.50 10.37 -9.79
N ALA A 43 -12.11 9.19 -10.25
CA ALA A 43 -11.04 9.01 -11.20
C ALA A 43 -11.29 7.74 -12.02
N MET A 44 -11.00 7.79 -13.33
CA MET A 44 -11.08 6.64 -14.22
C MET A 44 -9.71 5.96 -14.34
N GLN A 45 -9.70 4.62 -14.49
CA GLN A 45 -8.46 3.91 -14.82
C GLN A 45 -7.86 4.47 -16.10
N ASP A 46 -6.55 4.61 -16.15
CA ASP A 46 -5.75 5.09 -17.27
C ASP A 46 -6.00 6.54 -17.71
N GLU A 47 -6.87 7.31 -17.03
CA GLU A 47 -6.93 8.75 -17.28
C GLU A 47 -5.66 9.46 -16.78
N PRO A 48 -5.25 10.58 -17.37
CA PRO A 48 -4.09 11.34 -16.89
C PRO A 48 -4.28 11.83 -15.45
N ALA A 49 -3.32 11.54 -14.57
CA ALA A 49 -3.31 12.00 -13.19
C ALA A 49 -2.84 13.47 -13.12
N ASN A 50 -3.74 14.39 -13.53
CA ASN A 50 -3.47 15.83 -13.55
C ASN A 50 -3.87 16.55 -12.26
N ARG A 51 -4.34 15.82 -11.27
CA ARG A 51 -4.83 16.31 -9.98
C ARG A 51 -4.55 15.32 -8.87
N LEU A 52 -4.28 15.81 -7.69
CA LEU A 52 -4.32 15.06 -6.45
C LEU A 52 -5.73 15.17 -5.86
N ILE A 53 -6.33 14.04 -5.56
CA ILE A 53 -7.62 13.95 -4.86
C ILE A 53 -7.32 13.45 -3.46
N ILE A 54 -7.78 14.16 -2.43
CA ILE A 54 -7.67 13.73 -1.04
C ILE A 54 -9.08 13.64 -0.46
N LEU A 55 -9.49 12.45 -0.08
CA LEU A 55 -10.74 12.24 0.62
C LEU A 55 -10.66 12.88 2.01
N LEU A 56 -11.69 13.63 2.40
CA LEU A 56 -11.86 14.20 3.74
C LEU A 56 -12.85 13.39 4.56
N THR A 57 -13.92 12.92 3.91
CA THR A 57 -14.96 12.05 4.48
C THR A 57 -15.41 11.04 3.44
N GLY A 58 -16.06 9.96 3.89
CA GLY A 58 -16.57 8.92 3.01
C GLY A 58 -15.49 7.90 2.61
N SER A 59 -15.84 7.03 1.67
CA SER A 59 -14.96 5.96 1.18
C SER A 59 -15.14 5.71 -0.31
N VAL A 60 -14.08 5.22 -0.96
CA VAL A 60 -14.08 4.80 -2.35
C VAL A 60 -13.57 3.38 -2.49
N LYS A 61 -13.99 2.70 -3.55
CA LYS A 61 -13.40 1.43 -4.00
C LYS A 61 -12.51 1.69 -5.20
N GLY A 62 -11.31 1.11 -5.17
CA GLY A 62 -10.41 1.03 -6.30
C GLY A 62 -10.63 -0.27 -7.08
N GLU A 63 -10.96 -0.16 -8.36
CA GLU A 63 -11.22 -1.29 -9.24
C GLU A 63 -10.35 -1.19 -10.50
N MET A 64 -9.84 -2.33 -10.95
CA MET A 64 -9.05 -2.44 -12.18
C MET A 64 -9.78 -3.34 -13.17
N ALA A 65 -9.95 -2.85 -14.38
CA ALA A 65 -10.44 -3.65 -15.51
C ALA A 65 -9.23 -4.20 -16.28
N ASP A 66 -9.24 -5.48 -16.57
CA ASP A 66 -8.28 -6.09 -17.51
C ASP A 66 -8.74 -5.92 -18.97
N PRO A 67 -7.88 -6.22 -19.97
CA PRO A 67 -8.25 -6.11 -21.39
C PRO A 67 -9.43 -6.98 -21.81
N SER A 68 -9.80 -8.00 -21.03
CA SER A 68 -10.99 -8.83 -21.28
C SER A 68 -12.28 -8.22 -20.73
N GLY A 69 -12.18 -7.07 -20.03
CA GLY A 69 -13.29 -6.40 -19.36
C GLY A 69 -13.63 -6.97 -17.97
N ARG A 70 -12.84 -7.91 -17.44
CA ARG A 70 -13.02 -8.43 -16.10
C ARG A 70 -12.59 -7.36 -15.07
N ILE A 71 -13.49 -7.04 -14.16
CA ILE A 71 -13.24 -6.08 -13.10
C ILE A 71 -12.73 -6.83 -11.87
N THR A 72 -11.60 -6.36 -11.34
CA THR A 72 -11.01 -6.85 -10.09
C THR A 72 -10.96 -5.70 -9.11
N LYS A 73 -11.58 -5.90 -7.93
CA LYS A 73 -11.44 -4.96 -6.81
C LYS A 73 -10.00 -5.02 -6.28
N VAL A 74 -9.35 -3.88 -6.20
CA VAL A 74 -7.97 -3.75 -5.73
C VAL A 74 -7.93 -3.40 -4.25
N GLU A 75 -8.71 -2.36 -3.84
CA GLU A 75 -8.71 -1.89 -2.46
C GLU A 75 -9.99 -1.09 -2.13
N ASP A 76 -10.27 -0.97 -0.83
CA ASP A 76 -11.16 0.05 -0.30
C ASP A 76 -10.31 1.15 0.35
N ILE A 77 -10.60 2.40 0.04
CA ILE A 77 -9.87 3.56 0.55
C ILE A 77 -10.85 4.39 1.38
N GLU A 78 -10.55 4.54 2.66
CA GLU A 78 -11.34 5.33 3.60
C GLU A 78 -10.67 6.68 3.88
N ALA A 79 -11.49 7.70 4.09
CA ALA A 79 -11.02 9.02 4.47
C ALA A 79 -10.46 9.04 5.91
N PRO A 80 -9.47 9.89 6.22
CA PRO A 80 -8.78 10.81 5.32
C PRO A 80 -7.66 10.10 4.54
N SER A 81 -7.65 10.20 3.21
CA SER A 81 -6.65 9.51 2.37
C SER A 81 -6.47 10.17 1.01
N PRO A 82 -5.22 10.28 0.50
CA PRO A 82 -4.97 10.69 -0.87
C PRO A 82 -5.17 9.52 -1.83
N LEU A 83 -5.79 9.79 -2.99
CA LEU A 83 -5.94 8.82 -4.07
C LEU A 83 -4.74 8.91 -5.02
N ALA A 84 -4.11 7.80 -5.30
CA ALA A 84 -3.07 7.63 -6.32
C ALA A 84 -1.95 8.69 -6.30
N ILE A 85 -1.58 9.20 -5.11
CA ILE A 85 -0.60 10.28 -4.95
C ILE A 85 0.75 9.98 -5.63
N LEU A 86 1.16 8.72 -5.69
CA LEU A 86 2.42 8.27 -6.29
C LEU A 86 2.42 8.29 -7.82
N PHE A 87 1.24 8.38 -8.43
CA PHE A 87 1.05 8.37 -9.88
C PHE A 87 0.89 9.78 -10.46
N LEU A 88 0.98 10.81 -9.61
CA LEU A 88 0.80 12.21 -10.02
C LEU A 88 1.93 12.71 -10.92
N PHE A 89 3.16 12.27 -10.64
CA PHE A 89 4.37 12.66 -11.39
C PHE A 89 4.96 11.46 -12.14
N GLY A 90 5.96 11.73 -12.97
CA GLY A 90 6.61 10.74 -13.82
C GLY A 90 6.10 10.76 -15.26
N GLY A 91 6.76 9.99 -16.12
CA GLY A 91 6.45 9.95 -17.56
C GLY A 91 5.14 9.25 -17.91
N SER A 92 4.66 8.33 -17.05
CA SER A 92 3.41 7.60 -17.23
C SER A 92 2.44 7.91 -16.09
N ASN A 93 2.10 9.18 -15.93
CA ASN A 93 1.24 9.67 -14.87
C ASN A 93 -0.24 9.41 -15.17
N ARG A 94 -0.72 8.23 -14.80
CA ARG A 94 -2.12 7.81 -15.00
C ARG A 94 -2.67 7.21 -13.71
N PHE A 95 -3.98 7.33 -13.50
CA PHE A 95 -4.63 6.63 -12.40
C PHE A 95 -4.57 5.12 -12.65
N PRO A 96 -4.03 4.32 -11.71
CA PRO A 96 -3.86 2.88 -11.91
C PRO A 96 -5.16 2.10 -11.82
N VAL A 97 -6.18 2.68 -11.20
CA VAL A 97 -7.49 2.08 -10.95
C VAL A 97 -8.59 3.11 -11.14
N GLN A 98 -9.80 2.65 -11.41
CA GLN A 98 -10.99 3.47 -11.28
C GLN A 98 -11.34 3.62 -9.80
N ALA A 99 -11.53 4.85 -9.34
CA ALA A 99 -11.97 5.17 -7.97
C ALA A 99 -13.45 5.56 -7.97
N THR A 100 -14.30 4.71 -7.40
CA THR A 100 -15.76 4.91 -7.34
C THR A 100 -16.20 5.06 -5.90
N ALA A 101 -16.98 6.09 -5.60
CA ALA A 101 -17.52 6.38 -4.28
C ALA A 101 -18.45 5.25 -3.80
N ARG A 102 -18.21 4.73 -2.58
CA ARG A 102 -19.07 3.73 -1.91
C ARG A 102 -20.22 4.36 -1.15
N GLU A 103 -20.03 5.59 -0.73
CA GLU A 103 -20.96 6.41 0.01
C GLU A 103 -20.75 7.89 -0.37
N GLU A 104 -21.61 8.79 0.08
CA GLU A 104 -21.39 10.21 -0.09
C GLU A 104 -20.24 10.70 0.79
N GLY A 105 -19.57 11.75 0.36
CA GLY A 105 -18.46 12.32 1.10
C GLY A 105 -17.94 13.61 0.51
N THR A 106 -16.81 14.04 1.05
CA THR A 106 -16.12 15.25 0.62
C THR A 106 -14.65 14.95 0.31
N ALA A 107 -14.11 15.69 -0.65
CA ALA A 107 -12.71 15.59 -1.05
C ALA A 107 -12.17 16.98 -1.39
N ILE A 108 -10.87 17.13 -1.34
CA ILE A 108 -10.17 18.23 -1.98
C ILE A 108 -9.50 17.76 -3.26
N VAL A 109 -9.54 18.62 -4.26
CA VAL A 109 -8.92 18.36 -5.57
C VAL A 109 -7.89 19.44 -5.84
N ILE A 110 -6.63 19.05 -5.92
CA ILE A 110 -5.50 19.96 -6.10
C ILE A 110 -4.88 19.69 -7.48
N PRO A 111 -4.88 20.65 -8.41
CA PRO A 111 -4.22 20.50 -9.70
C PRO A 111 -2.75 20.13 -9.54
N LYS A 112 -2.20 19.28 -10.43
CA LYS A 112 -0.80 18.82 -10.39
C LYS A 112 0.21 19.97 -10.22
N GLN A 113 0.00 21.08 -10.94
CA GLN A 113 0.89 22.25 -10.82
C GLN A 113 0.81 22.91 -9.44
N SER A 114 -0.38 22.95 -8.83
CA SER A 114 -0.55 23.44 -7.46
C SER A 114 0.09 22.49 -6.44
N VAL A 115 0.05 21.18 -6.68
CA VAL A 115 0.78 20.22 -5.83
C VAL A 115 2.30 20.47 -5.92
N LEU A 116 2.84 20.65 -7.13
CA LEU A 116 4.26 20.96 -7.29
C LEU A 116 4.63 22.25 -6.53
N ARG A 117 3.81 23.28 -6.63
CA ARG A 117 3.99 24.53 -5.87
C ARG A 117 3.91 24.29 -4.36
N MET A 118 2.95 23.50 -3.87
CA MET A 118 2.83 23.12 -2.47
C MET A 118 4.12 22.45 -1.95
N LEU A 119 4.67 21.52 -2.72
CA LEU A 119 5.92 20.83 -2.37
C LEU A 119 7.11 21.80 -2.32
N SER A 120 7.14 22.82 -3.18
CA SER A 120 8.21 23.84 -3.18
C SER A 120 8.07 24.89 -2.06
N MET A 121 6.88 25.03 -1.48
CA MET A 121 6.61 26.00 -0.41
C MET A 121 6.96 25.48 0.99
N ASN A 122 7.01 24.16 1.17
CA ASN A 122 7.22 23.56 2.50
C ASN A 122 8.09 22.30 2.41
N GLU A 123 9.28 22.35 3.01
CA GLU A 123 10.25 21.26 2.99
C GLU A 123 9.74 20.00 3.69
N THR A 124 8.91 20.13 4.74
CA THR A 124 8.34 18.99 5.46
C THR A 124 7.38 18.22 4.54
N ILE A 125 6.52 18.93 3.79
CA ILE A 125 5.60 18.30 2.84
C ILE A 125 6.40 17.64 1.70
N LEU A 126 7.41 18.31 1.18
CA LEU A 126 8.30 17.75 0.16
C LEU A 126 8.99 16.48 0.65
N LYS A 127 9.59 16.54 1.85
CA LYS A 127 10.24 15.38 2.46
C LYS A 127 9.26 14.22 2.63
N ASN A 128 8.08 14.48 3.17
CA ASN A 128 7.05 13.46 3.34
C ASN A 128 6.66 12.81 2.01
N TYR A 129 6.51 13.59 0.94
CA TYR A 129 6.23 13.08 -0.40
C TYR A 129 7.34 12.16 -0.92
N LEU A 130 8.60 12.55 -0.72
CA LEU A 130 9.77 11.75 -1.11
C LEU A 130 9.84 10.47 -0.28
N ASP A 131 9.61 10.53 1.03
CA ASP A 131 9.59 9.37 1.93
C ASP A 131 8.50 8.36 1.52
N ILE A 132 7.26 8.84 1.24
CA ILE A 132 6.15 8.01 0.76
C ILE A 132 6.55 7.31 -0.56
N SER A 133 7.19 8.04 -1.47
CA SER A 133 7.62 7.50 -2.77
C SER A 133 8.74 6.47 -2.62
N ALA A 134 9.74 6.73 -1.79
CA ALA A 134 10.85 5.83 -1.52
C ALA A 134 10.39 4.56 -0.79
N ASP A 135 9.49 4.69 0.18
CA ASP A 135 8.91 3.56 0.89
C ASP A 135 8.08 2.65 -0.03
N PHE A 136 7.32 3.25 -0.94
CA PHE A 136 6.57 2.49 -1.94
C PHE A 136 7.51 1.73 -2.87
N ALA A 137 8.52 2.40 -3.42
CA ALA A 137 9.53 1.78 -4.28
C ALA A 137 10.26 0.63 -3.55
N SER A 138 10.61 0.82 -2.29
CA SER A 138 11.23 -0.20 -1.45
C SER A 138 10.31 -1.40 -1.20
N ARG A 139 9.02 -1.16 -0.95
CA ARG A 139 8.03 -2.25 -0.80
C ARG A 139 7.85 -3.02 -2.11
N LEU A 140 7.74 -2.30 -3.23
CA LEU A 140 7.60 -2.93 -4.55
C LEU A 140 8.83 -3.76 -4.91
N SER A 141 10.03 -3.24 -4.70
CA SER A 141 11.29 -3.96 -4.92
C SER A 141 11.36 -5.25 -4.09
N ARG A 142 11.03 -5.17 -2.80
CA ARG A 142 10.97 -6.36 -1.93
C ARG A 142 9.91 -7.37 -2.42
N LYS A 143 8.76 -6.90 -2.87
CA LYS A 143 7.70 -7.79 -3.41
C LYS A 143 8.13 -8.46 -4.71
N LEU A 144 8.77 -7.73 -5.62
CA LEU A 144 9.32 -8.28 -6.86
C LEU A 144 10.41 -9.32 -6.57
N HIS A 145 11.35 -9.02 -5.67
CA HIS A 145 12.36 -9.97 -5.23
C HIS A 145 11.72 -11.22 -4.60
N PHE A 146 10.72 -11.05 -3.72
CA PHE A 146 9.99 -12.17 -3.13
C PHE A 146 9.25 -13.00 -4.20
N MET A 147 8.67 -12.37 -5.20
CA MET A 147 7.97 -13.07 -6.29
C MET A 147 8.91 -13.80 -7.26
N SER A 148 10.21 -13.43 -7.30
CA SER A 148 11.21 -14.13 -8.14
C SER A 148 11.52 -15.54 -7.68
N PHE A 149 11.26 -15.89 -6.41
CA PHE A 149 11.38 -17.26 -5.94
C PHE A 149 10.34 -18.18 -6.58
N ARG A 150 10.80 -19.30 -7.15
CA ARG A 150 9.96 -20.18 -7.99
C ARG A 150 9.00 -21.05 -7.17
N THR A 151 9.45 -21.54 -5.99
CA THR A 151 8.67 -22.49 -5.20
C THR A 151 8.07 -21.85 -3.95
N ILE A 152 6.96 -22.41 -3.46
CA ILE A 152 6.35 -22.00 -2.20
C ILE A 152 7.34 -22.22 -1.04
N ARG A 153 8.11 -23.30 -1.11
CA ARG A 153 9.16 -23.65 -0.14
C ARG A 153 10.23 -22.56 -0.03
N GLN A 154 10.75 -22.09 -1.14
CA GLN A 154 11.71 -20.98 -1.17
C GLN A 154 11.11 -19.71 -0.58
N LYS A 155 9.89 -19.35 -1.00
CA LYS A 155 9.18 -18.20 -0.48
C LYS A 155 8.95 -18.29 1.03
N LEU A 156 8.58 -19.46 1.55
CA LEU A 156 8.44 -19.71 2.98
C LEU A 156 9.79 -19.58 3.71
N ALA A 157 10.87 -20.12 3.16
CA ALA A 157 12.20 -19.98 3.74
C ALA A 157 12.62 -18.51 3.88
N VAL A 158 12.49 -17.72 2.80
CA VAL A 158 12.76 -16.27 2.80
C VAL A 158 11.92 -15.53 3.84
N TYR A 159 10.63 -15.82 3.86
CA TYR A 159 9.70 -15.16 4.77
C TYR A 159 10.02 -15.46 6.24
N LEU A 160 10.21 -16.74 6.59
CA LEU A 160 10.52 -17.19 7.96
C LEU A 160 11.87 -16.66 8.45
N VAL A 161 12.90 -16.68 7.61
CA VAL A 161 14.22 -16.13 7.95
C VAL A 161 14.14 -14.61 8.15
N GLY A 162 13.40 -13.91 7.29
CA GLY A 162 13.15 -12.47 7.43
C GLY A 162 12.38 -12.14 8.70
N LEU A 163 11.34 -12.88 9.00
CA LEU A 163 10.51 -12.68 10.20
C LEU A 163 11.30 -12.98 11.48
N SER A 164 12.13 -14.06 11.47
CA SER A 164 13.04 -14.39 12.57
C SER A 164 14.05 -13.26 12.86
N LYS A 165 14.60 -12.65 11.80
CA LYS A 165 15.48 -11.48 11.95
C LYS A 165 14.75 -10.28 12.55
N ALA A 166 13.53 -10.01 12.11
CA ALA A 166 12.73 -8.89 12.58
C ALA A 166 12.26 -9.06 14.04
N GLN A 167 11.91 -10.29 14.44
CA GLN A 167 11.46 -10.61 15.81
C GLN A 167 12.60 -10.99 16.76
N GLY A 168 13.83 -11.12 16.27
CA GLY A 168 15.00 -11.52 17.08
C GLY A 168 14.90 -12.92 17.67
N SER A 169 14.13 -13.82 17.05
CA SER A 169 13.83 -15.17 17.58
C SER A 169 13.70 -16.18 16.44
N ASP A 170 14.09 -17.43 16.71
CA ASP A 170 13.83 -18.56 15.80
C ASP A 170 12.38 -19.08 15.93
N THR A 171 11.66 -18.71 17.00
CA THR A 171 10.22 -18.92 17.10
C THR A 171 9.53 -17.63 16.71
N VAL A 172 8.90 -17.63 15.55
CA VAL A 172 8.25 -16.48 14.95
C VAL A 172 6.73 -16.59 15.00
N THR A 173 6.04 -15.48 15.17
CA THR A 173 4.58 -15.43 15.12
C THR A 173 4.17 -14.72 13.83
N PHE A 174 3.23 -15.31 13.10
CA PHE A 174 2.62 -14.65 11.94
C PHE A 174 1.77 -13.46 12.40
N ASP A 175 2.02 -12.31 11.82
CA ASP A 175 1.26 -11.07 12.02
C ASP A 175 -0.07 -11.06 11.26
N GLN A 176 -0.25 -11.99 10.32
CA GLN A 176 -1.42 -12.09 9.46
C GLN A 176 -1.99 -13.51 9.45
N PRO A 177 -3.30 -13.66 9.16
CA PRO A 177 -3.91 -14.96 8.94
C PRO A 177 -3.26 -15.73 7.77
N LYS A 178 -3.24 -17.06 7.83
CA LYS A 178 -2.69 -17.91 6.76
C LYS A 178 -3.33 -17.66 5.39
N SER A 179 -4.60 -17.23 5.34
CA SER A 179 -5.28 -16.83 4.11
C SER A 179 -4.64 -15.62 3.46
N ALA A 180 -4.38 -14.58 4.24
CA ALA A 180 -3.70 -13.36 3.76
C ALA A 180 -2.23 -13.65 3.36
N LEU A 181 -1.54 -14.54 4.10
CA LEU A 181 -0.21 -14.98 3.72
C LEU A 181 -0.22 -15.76 2.39
N ALA A 182 -1.17 -16.66 2.17
CA ALA A 182 -1.30 -17.38 0.90
C ALA A 182 -1.51 -16.41 -0.28
N GLU A 183 -2.34 -15.40 -0.09
CA GLU A 183 -2.54 -14.32 -1.06
C GLU A 183 -1.23 -13.51 -1.29
N TYR A 184 -0.54 -13.14 -0.21
CA TYR A 184 0.76 -12.47 -0.30
C TYR A 184 1.78 -13.29 -1.09
N PHE A 185 1.77 -14.63 -0.94
CA PHE A 185 2.63 -15.58 -1.68
C PHE A 185 2.17 -15.80 -3.13
N GLY A 186 0.95 -15.37 -3.48
CA GLY A 186 0.36 -15.59 -4.80
C GLY A 186 -0.03 -17.05 -5.04
N VAL A 187 -0.51 -17.77 -4.02
CA VAL A 187 -0.85 -19.19 -4.08
C VAL A 187 -2.19 -19.49 -3.39
N ALA A 188 -2.81 -20.60 -3.75
CA ALA A 188 -4.00 -21.07 -3.04
C ALA A 188 -3.66 -21.47 -1.59
N ARG A 189 -4.53 -21.11 -0.65
CA ARG A 189 -4.37 -21.44 0.79
C ARG A 189 -4.05 -22.91 1.05
N PRO A 190 -4.74 -23.89 0.43
CA PRO A 190 -4.40 -25.31 0.63
C PRO A 190 -2.97 -25.66 0.19
N SER A 191 -2.43 -25.02 -0.85
CA SER A 191 -1.05 -25.24 -1.29
C SER A 191 -0.03 -24.65 -0.31
N PHE A 192 -0.33 -23.48 0.25
CA PHE A 192 0.47 -22.87 1.31
C PHE A 192 0.50 -23.75 2.57
N GLU A 193 -0.63 -24.25 3.03
CA GLU A 193 -0.73 -25.10 4.23
C GLU A 193 -0.05 -26.46 4.02
N ARG A 194 -0.19 -27.05 2.83
CA ARG A 194 0.53 -28.31 2.48
C ARG A 194 2.03 -28.15 2.53
N GLU A 195 2.56 -27.00 2.05
CA GLU A 195 4.00 -26.79 2.08
C GLU A 195 4.54 -26.58 3.51
N ILE A 196 3.79 -25.87 4.38
CA ILE A 196 4.14 -25.80 5.81
C ILE A 196 4.25 -27.20 6.42
N THR A 197 3.26 -28.06 6.15
CA THR A 197 3.25 -29.46 6.65
C THR A 197 4.43 -30.26 6.08
N ALA A 198 4.75 -30.10 4.80
CA ALA A 198 5.90 -30.76 4.18
C ALA A 198 7.24 -30.32 4.82
N MET A 199 7.44 -29.02 5.01
CA MET A 199 8.66 -28.51 5.69
C MET A 199 8.75 -28.96 7.15
N GLN A 200 7.61 -29.17 7.81
CA GLN A 200 7.55 -29.71 9.16
C GLN A 200 7.93 -31.19 9.18
N ASN A 201 7.43 -32.01 8.25
CA ASN A 201 7.79 -33.41 8.10
C ASN A 201 9.28 -33.60 7.78
N ASP A 202 9.84 -32.68 7.00
CA ASP A 202 11.29 -32.66 6.70
C ASP A 202 12.17 -32.18 7.88
N GLY A 203 11.53 -31.79 9.02
CA GLY A 203 12.21 -31.31 10.21
C GLY A 203 12.88 -29.94 10.07
N LEU A 204 12.52 -29.17 9.05
CA LEU A 204 13.05 -27.82 8.82
C LEU A 204 12.45 -26.82 9.79
N ILE A 205 11.17 -26.96 10.09
CA ILE A 205 10.39 -26.10 10.98
C ILE A 205 9.53 -26.95 11.91
N SER A 206 8.98 -26.31 12.94
CA SER A 206 7.89 -26.84 13.75
C SER A 206 6.80 -25.76 13.78
N ALA A 207 5.60 -26.06 13.29
CA ALA A 207 4.50 -25.12 13.24
C ALA A 207 3.42 -25.49 14.25
N ASP A 208 2.99 -24.51 15.01
CA ASP A 208 1.78 -24.52 15.84
C ASP A 208 0.89 -23.38 15.39
N ARG A 209 -0.40 -23.46 15.65
CA ARG A 209 -1.49 -22.53 15.20
C ARG A 209 -1.04 -21.21 14.56
N LYS A 210 -0.34 -20.35 15.30
CA LYS A 210 0.13 -19.03 14.84
C LYS A 210 1.65 -18.86 14.90
N ALA A 211 2.37 -19.78 15.53
CA ALA A 211 3.81 -19.74 15.71
C ALA A 211 4.51 -20.77 14.84
N VAL A 212 5.68 -20.43 14.35
CA VAL A 212 6.57 -21.32 13.60
C VAL A 212 7.96 -21.22 14.20
N THR A 213 8.52 -22.37 14.60
CA THR A 213 9.90 -22.43 15.08
C THR A 213 10.81 -22.95 13.97
N ILE A 214 11.84 -22.21 13.63
CA ILE A 214 12.89 -22.62 12.71
C ILE A 214 13.78 -23.66 13.43
N ARG A 215 13.83 -24.88 12.92
CA ARG A 215 14.63 -25.97 13.46
C ARG A 215 16.00 -26.10 12.79
N ARG A 216 16.07 -25.87 11.49
CA ARG A 216 17.28 -25.98 10.68
C ARG A 216 17.52 -24.72 9.85
N ARG A 217 17.99 -23.66 10.50
CA ARG A 217 18.20 -22.35 9.85
C ARG A 217 19.11 -22.44 8.62
N GLN A 218 20.21 -23.18 8.70
CA GLN A 218 21.17 -23.32 7.58
C GLN A 218 20.52 -23.97 6.35
N GLU A 219 19.64 -24.94 6.55
CA GLU A 219 18.94 -25.60 5.45
C GLU A 219 17.91 -24.64 4.80
N LEU A 220 17.24 -23.79 5.59
CA LEU A 220 16.39 -22.74 5.02
C LEU A 220 17.17 -21.73 4.18
N ILE A 221 18.37 -21.35 4.62
CA ILE A 221 19.25 -20.45 3.85
C ILE A 221 19.68 -21.11 2.53
N LYS A 222 20.06 -22.40 2.54
CA LYS A 222 20.39 -23.13 1.31
C LYS A 222 19.21 -23.19 0.31
N LEU A 223 17.98 -23.31 0.81
CA LEU A 223 16.78 -23.26 -0.06
C LEU A 223 16.60 -21.91 -0.75
N ILE A 224 16.99 -20.83 -0.09
CA ILE A 224 16.93 -19.48 -0.66
C ILE A 224 17.96 -19.32 -1.79
N ASP A 225 19.17 -19.89 -1.61
CA ASP A 225 20.28 -19.78 -2.55
C ASP A 225 20.16 -20.77 -3.73
N ALA A 226 19.31 -21.78 -3.63
CA ALA A 226 19.04 -22.74 -4.69
C ALA A 226 18.28 -22.07 -5.85
N ARG A 227 18.99 -21.72 -6.92
CA ARG A 227 18.43 -21.14 -8.17
C ARG A 227 17.91 -22.21 -9.13
#